data_5c1d7eba7ca6c02838cae9b110bb0b5b
#
_entry.id   5c1d7eba7ca6c02838cae9b110bb0b5b
#
_cell.length_a   1.000
_cell.length_b   1.000
_cell.length_c   1.000
_cell.angle_alpha   90.00
_cell.angle_beta   90.00
_cell.angle_gamma   90.00
#
_symmetry.space_group_name_H-M   'P 1'
#
loop_
_entity.id
_entity.type
_entity.pdbx_description
1 polymer ?
#
loop_
_entity_poly.entity_id
_entity_poly.type
_entity_poly.pdbx_seq_one_letter_code
_entity_poly.pdbx_strand_id
1 'polypeptide(L)'
;VFYNHPAQDGVSVAGSEVTADLARVPGGVDRVVIVASADLLQPGTVFTRAPHLTVTQSGARVATFLAPDFTSGETVVVVAEIYRRGGGWKARAVGQGYASGLAGLATDYGVDVEPDEPAAPQPEPARNVTSGQPGVDLAKVQRQAPALMTPARQAGQALTDRGITGRRAAVYLILDHDWHMEELYESFAVQAFAERVLALSANLDDDGSVPVIFASGDEPFLEEIRLDNYRGRIGQLHTQVDWGWGNVAEAMRRAVGHYQESGAADPAFIVTQVGDEPWDKAQVRSLLQNTASLGVFWLFVGFGRGKLAFYKNLNASASATFTNVAFYDASKNPGAVPGERFYTGLLDAFAAWMRP
;
A
#
# COMPACT_ATOMS: atom_id res chain seq x y z
N VAL A 1 -2.49 -21.35 6.72
CA VAL A 1 -1.83 -20.82 5.52
C VAL A 1 -2.67 -19.68 4.99
N PHE A 2 -2.11 -18.52 4.83
CA PHE A 2 -2.76 -17.31 4.34
C PHE A 2 -1.70 -16.37 3.76
N TYR A 3 -2.09 -15.25 3.16
CA TYR A 3 -1.18 -14.36 2.43
C TYR A 3 0.06 -13.88 3.24
N ASN A 4 -0.05 -13.73 4.57
CA ASN A 4 1.09 -13.39 5.46
C ASN A 4 1.93 -14.60 5.90
N HIS A 5 1.42 -15.81 5.73
CA HIS A 5 2.09 -17.08 5.99
C HIS A 5 1.79 -18.03 4.81
N PRO A 6 2.41 -17.78 3.64
CA PRO A 6 1.95 -18.33 2.37
C PRO A 6 2.22 -19.82 2.18
N ALA A 7 3.01 -20.47 3.03
CA ALA A 7 3.29 -21.90 2.91
C ALA A 7 3.51 -22.55 4.27
N GLN A 8 2.87 -23.71 4.47
CA GLN A 8 3.06 -24.57 5.64
C GLN A 8 2.60 -26.00 5.32
N ASP A 9 3.36 -27.00 5.78
CA ASP A 9 2.96 -28.41 5.82
C ASP A 9 2.42 -28.98 4.49
N GLY A 10 3.01 -28.57 3.38
CA GLY A 10 2.61 -29.02 2.06
C GLY A 10 1.49 -28.21 1.42
N VAL A 11 0.94 -27.21 2.10
CA VAL A 11 -0.05 -26.28 1.55
C VAL A 11 0.60 -24.93 1.30
N SER A 12 0.29 -24.29 0.16
CA SER A 12 0.76 -22.94 -0.16
C SER A 12 -0.33 -22.13 -0.86
N VAL A 13 -0.24 -20.80 -0.70
CA VAL A 13 -1.13 -19.81 -1.32
C VAL A 13 -0.30 -18.81 -2.12
N ALA A 14 -0.68 -18.56 -3.36
CA ALA A 14 -0.11 -17.52 -4.21
C ALA A 14 -1.24 -16.79 -4.95
N GLY A 15 -1.51 -15.55 -4.54
CA GLY A 15 -2.67 -14.80 -5.03
C GLY A 15 -3.99 -15.56 -4.76
N SER A 16 -4.72 -15.89 -5.82
CA SER A 16 -5.98 -16.66 -5.75
C SER A 16 -5.77 -18.18 -5.94
N GLU A 17 -4.54 -18.65 -5.97
CA GLU A 17 -4.22 -20.07 -6.16
C GLU A 17 -3.79 -20.72 -4.85
N VAL A 18 -4.42 -21.85 -4.51
CA VAL A 18 -4.05 -22.72 -3.39
C VAL A 18 -3.48 -24.02 -3.95
N THR A 19 -2.24 -24.33 -3.60
CA THR A 19 -1.58 -25.61 -3.95
C THR A 19 -1.47 -26.48 -2.71
N ALA A 20 -1.87 -27.75 -2.81
CA ALA A 20 -1.75 -28.72 -1.73
C ALA A 20 -1.00 -29.98 -2.20
N ASP A 21 0.21 -30.18 -1.69
CA ASP A 21 0.94 -31.44 -1.77
C ASP A 21 0.46 -32.35 -0.63
N LEU A 22 -0.55 -33.15 -0.90
CA LEU A 22 -1.24 -33.98 0.09
C LEU A 22 -0.35 -35.06 0.72
N ALA A 23 0.78 -35.40 0.07
CA ALA A 23 1.76 -36.34 0.64
C ALA A 23 2.59 -35.69 1.77
N ARG A 24 2.71 -34.34 1.75
CA ARG A 24 3.46 -33.58 2.76
C ARG A 24 2.60 -33.08 3.90
N VAL A 25 1.27 -33.19 3.80
CA VAL A 25 0.36 -32.78 4.88
C VAL A 25 0.51 -33.77 6.06
N PRO A 26 0.81 -33.28 7.29
CA PRO A 26 1.02 -34.14 8.46
C PRO A 26 -0.13 -35.10 8.74
N GLY A 27 0.20 -36.27 9.30
CA GLY A 27 -0.79 -37.34 9.59
C GLY A 27 -1.88 -36.93 10.58
N GLY A 28 -1.61 -35.97 11.47
CA GLY A 28 -2.57 -35.40 12.42
C GLY A 28 -3.52 -34.35 11.82
N VAL A 29 -3.35 -33.98 10.55
CA VAL A 29 -4.25 -33.06 9.85
C VAL A 29 -5.29 -33.85 9.07
N ASP A 30 -6.53 -33.80 9.51
CA ASP A 30 -7.64 -34.56 8.87
C ASP A 30 -8.32 -33.79 7.73
N ARG A 31 -8.17 -32.45 7.69
CA ARG A 31 -8.76 -31.63 6.62
C ARG A 31 -7.96 -30.35 6.35
N VAL A 32 -8.03 -29.90 5.12
CA VAL A 32 -7.59 -28.59 4.65
C VAL A 32 -8.83 -27.84 4.15
N VAL A 33 -9.11 -26.69 4.74
CA VAL A 33 -10.28 -25.87 4.41
C VAL A 33 -9.83 -24.71 3.54
N ILE A 34 -10.48 -24.52 2.41
CA ILE A 34 -10.18 -23.46 1.46
C ILE A 34 -11.20 -22.34 1.65
N VAL A 35 -10.71 -21.19 2.05
CA VAL A 35 -11.51 -20.02 2.42
C VAL A 35 -11.20 -18.87 1.49
N ALA A 36 -12.25 -18.22 0.99
CA ALA A 36 -12.17 -16.92 0.35
C ALA A 36 -12.66 -15.85 1.33
N SER A 37 -11.95 -14.73 1.45
CA SER A 37 -12.34 -13.61 2.28
C SER A 37 -12.33 -12.32 1.47
N ALA A 38 -13.40 -11.55 1.56
CA ALA A 38 -13.50 -10.20 1.02
C ALA A 38 -12.94 -9.16 2.01
N ASP A 39 -12.92 -9.47 3.32
CA ASP A 39 -12.43 -8.58 4.39
C ASP A 39 -10.93 -8.24 4.29
N LEU A 40 -10.16 -9.01 3.51
CA LEU A 40 -8.74 -8.74 3.30
C LEU A 40 -8.48 -7.43 2.54
N LEU A 41 -9.49 -6.89 1.87
CA LEU A 41 -9.39 -5.67 1.07
C LEU A 41 -9.84 -4.43 1.86
N GLN A 42 -10.95 -4.54 2.58
CA GLN A 42 -11.46 -3.50 3.50
C GLN A 42 -12.38 -4.17 4.53
N PRO A 43 -12.33 -3.85 5.83
CA PRO A 43 -13.27 -4.34 6.81
C PRO A 43 -14.72 -4.04 6.39
N GLY A 44 -15.58 -5.08 6.41
CA GLY A 44 -16.98 -4.96 5.98
C GLY A 44 -17.22 -5.05 4.48
N THR A 45 -16.18 -5.31 3.65
CA THR A 45 -16.38 -5.59 2.23
C THR A 45 -17.10 -6.92 2.06
N VAL A 46 -18.24 -6.91 1.37
CA VAL A 46 -19.03 -8.10 1.05
C VAL A 46 -18.70 -8.62 -0.35
N PHE A 47 -18.89 -9.91 -0.57
CA PHE A 47 -18.78 -10.46 -1.90
C PHE A 47 -19.88 -9.90 -2.81
N THR A 48 -19.51 -9.27 -3.89
CA THR A 48 -20.44 -8.80 -4.94
C THR A 48 -20.77 -9.89 -5.96
N ARG A 49 -19.96 -10.95 -6.00
CA ARG A 49 -20.16 -12.14 -6.84
C ARG A 49 -19.74 -13.37 -6.05
N ALA A 50 -20.45 -14.47 -6.28
CA ALA A 50 -20.08 -15.75 -5.72
C ALA A 50 -18.69 -16.20 -6.19
N PRO A 51 -17.75 -16.55 -5.29
CA PRO A 51 -16.46 -17.09 -5.69
C PRO A 51 -16.63 -18.41 -6.42
N HIS A 52 -15.85 -18.65 -7.45
CA HIS A 52 -15.78 -19.94 -8.11
C HIS A 52 -14.42 -20.58 -7.85
N LEU A 53 -14.41 -21.89 -7.72
CA LEU A 53 -13.21 -22.70 -7.55
C LEU A 53 -13.02 -23.62 -8.75
N THR A 54 -11.84 -23.60 -9.33
CA THR A 54 -11.39 -24.61 -10.30
C THR A 54 -10.34 -25.50 -9.64
N VAL A 55 -10.56 -26.80 -9.63
CA VAL A 55 -9.62 -27.77 -9.09
C VAL A 55 -8.86 -28.41 -10.24
N THR A 56 -7.54 -28.35 -10.17
CA THR A 56 -6.64 -29.04 -11.13
C THR A 56 -5.81 -30.10 -10.41
N GLN A 57 -5.55 -31.20 -11.08
CA GLN A 57 -4.66 -32.25 -10.60
C GLN A 57 -3.72 -32.64 -11.75
N SER A 58 -2.42 -32.60 -11.51
CA SER A 58 -1.40 -32.88 -12.52
C SER A 58 -1.60 -32.06 -13.82
N GLY A 59 -2.00 -30.79 -13.69
CA GLY A 59 -2.25 -29.91 -14.81
C GLY A 59 -3.61 -30.08 -15.52
N ALA A 60 -4.39 -31.09 -15.17
CA ALA A 60 -5.73 -31.30 -15.73
C ALA A 60 -6.83 -30.77 -14.79
N ARG A 61 -7.82 -30.07 -15.34
CA ARG A 61 -8.99 -29.64 -14.59
C ARG A 61 -9.88 -30.83 -14.25
N VAL A 62 -10.06 -31.11 -12.97
CA VAL A 62 -10.85 -32.25 -12.46
C VAL A 62 -12.20 -31.86 -11.92
N ALA A 63 -12.37 -30.60 -11.46
CA ALA A 63 -13.65 -30.10 -10.97
C ALA A 63 -13.74 -28.58 -11.09
N THR A 64 -14.97 -28.08 -11.14
CA THR A 64 -15.28 -26.66 -10.99
C THR A 64 -16.46 -26.54 -10.04
N PHE A 65 -16.42 -25.57 -9.14
CA PHE A 65 -17.49 -25.27 -8.21
C PHE A 65 -17.76 -23.78 -8.23
N LEU A 66 -19.03 -23.39 -8.30
CA LEU A 66 -19.52 -22.03 -8.12
C LEU A 66 -20.27 -22.00 -6.80
N ALA A 67 -19.86 -21.14 -5.87
CA ALA A 67 -20.60 -20.94 -4.63
C ALA A 67 -22.02 -20.41 -4.95
N PRO A 68 -23.02 -20.69 -4.12
CA PRO A 68 -24.36 -20.09 -4.28
C PRO A 68 -24.29 -18.57 -4.12
N ASP A 69 -25.28 -17.87 -4.66
CA ASP A 69 -25.38 -16.41 -4.50
C ASP A 69 -25.53 -16.06 -3.02
N PHE A 70 -24.84 -15.00 -2.62
CA PHE A 70 -24.87 -14.51 -1.24
C PHE A 70 -26.06 -13.57 -1.05
N THR A 71 -26.76 -13.73 0.07
CA THR A 71 -28.00 -12.99 0.34
C THR A 71 -27.93 -12.10 1.58
N SER A 72 -26.85 -12.18 2.37
CA SER A 72 -26.84 -11.64 3.74
C SER A 72 -25.57 -10.85 4.12
N GLY A 73 -24.79 -10.41 3.15
CA GLY A 73 -23.60 -9.60 3.44
C GLY A 73 -22.40 -10.43 3.95
N GLU A 74 -22.24 -11.63 3.43
CA GLU A 74 -21.12 -12.50 3.76
C GLU A 74 -19.80 -11.87 3.32
N THR A 75 -18.83 -11.85 4.23
CA THR A 75 -17.49 -11.33 4.00
C THR A 75 -16.44 -12.44 3.90
N VAL A 76 -16.78 -13.65 4.35
CA VAL A 76 -15.95 -14.85 4.32
C VAL A 76 -16.76 -16.03 3.80
N VAL A 77 -16.14 -16.88 2.99
CA VAL A 77 -16.77 -18.09 2.45
C VAL A 77 -15.83 -19.27 2.53
N VAL A 78 -16.28 -20.37 3.11
CA VAL A 78 -15.65 -21.68 2.93
C VAL A 78 -16.05 -22.21 1.55
N VAL A 79 -15.12 -22.20 0.62
CA VAL A 79 -15.38 -22.60 -0.77
C VAL A 79 -15.35 -24.11 -0.91
N ALA A 80 -14.33 -24.77 -0.32
CA ALA A 80 -14.16 -26.21 -0.41
C ALA A 80 -13.38 -26.77 0.78
N GLU A 81 -13.47 -28.07 0.97
CA GLU A 81 -12.62 -28.83 1.89
C GLU A 81 -11.93 -30.00 1.17
N ILE A 82 -10.67 -30.26 1.52
CA ILE A 82 -9.96 -31.48 1.19
C ILE A 82 -9.81 -32.25 2.51
N TYR A 83 -10.29 -33.48 2.59
CA TYR A 83 -10.36 -34.23 3.84
C TYR A 83 -9.96 -35.69 3.68
N ARG A 84 -9.47 -36.30 4.77
CA ARG A 84 -9.09 -37.71 4.80
C ARG A 84 -10.31 -38.62 4.92
N ARG A 85 -10.44 -39.63 4.09
CA ARG A 85 -11.49 -40.67 4.16
C ARG A 85 -11.04 -41.95 3.50
N GLY A 86 -11.13 -43.08 4.24
CA GLY A 86 -10.85 -44.42 3.68
C GLY A 86 -9.40 -44.58 3.23
N GLY A 87 -8.42 -44.03 3.97
CA GLY A 87 -7.00 -44.10 3.68
C GLY A 87 -6.51 -43.16 2.56
N GLY A 88 -7.37 -42.32 2.01
CA GLY A 88 -7.03 -41.34 0.96
C GLY A 88 -7.61 -39.96 1.24
N TRP A 89 -7.33 -39.03 0.33
CA TRP A 89 -7.86 -37.68 0.34
C TRP A 89 -9.06 -37.54 -0.60
N LYS A 90 -10.09 -36.82 -0.19
CA LYS A 90 -11.24 -36.45 -0.99
C LYS A 90 -11.48 -34.95 -0.92
N ALA A 91 -12.05 -34.38 -1.96
CA ALA A 91 -12.49 -33.00 -1.99
C ALA A 91 -14.02 -32.90 -2.04
N ARG A 92 -14.58 -31.87 -1.39
CA ARG A 92 -15.98 -31.50 -1.54
C ARG A 92 -16.12 -30.00 -1.64
N ALA A 93 -17.10 -29.57 -2.40
CA ALA A 93 -17.58 -28.19 -2.40
C ALA A 93 -18.39 -27.93 -1.12
N VAL A 94 -18.27 -26.72 -0.54
CA VAL A 94 -18.97 -26.32 0.69
C VAL A 94 -19.90 -25.16 0.40
N GLY A 95 -19.39 -23.98 0.08
CA GLY A 95 -20.21 -22.78 -0.23
C GLY A 95 -20.86 -22.15 1.00
N GLN A 96 -20.28 -22.30 2.18
CA GLN A 96 -20.80 -21.72 3.41
C GLN A 96 -20.24 -20.32 3.61
N GLY A 97 -21.14 -19.32 3.63
CA GLY A 97 -20.80 -17.92 3.89
C GLY A 97 -20.89 -17.55 5.37
N TYR A 98 -20.08 -16.54 5.76
CA TYR A 98 -20.06 -15.96 7.09
C TYR A 98 -20.17 -14.45 6.99
N ALA A 99 -21.28 -13.89 7.47
CA ALA A 99 -21.45 -12.44 7.62
C ALA A 99 -20.67 -11.88 8.82
N SER A 100 -20.33 -12.75 9.79
CA SER A 100 -19.48 -12.43 10.94
C SER A 100 -17.97 -12.49 10.62
N GLY A 101 -17.60 -12.64 9.37
CA GLY A 101 -16.23 -12.62 8.91
C GLY A 101 -15.39 -13.81 9.38
N LEU A 102 -14.07 -13.59 9.46
CA LEU A 102 -13.12 -14.61 9.91
C LEU A 102 -13.32 -15.02 11.37
N ALA A 103 -13.87 -14.15 12.22
CA ALA A 103 -14.16 -14.47 13.63
C ALA A 103 -15.24 -15.56 13.73
N GLY A 104 -16.32 -15.45 12.96
CA GLY A 104 -17.36 -16.48 12.91
C GLY A 104 -16.87 -17.82 12.35
N LEU A 105 -16.03 -17.77 11.31
CA LEU A 105 -15.38 -18.95 10.77
C LEU A 105 -14.49 -19.63 11.84
N ALA A 106 -13.64 -18.87 12.52
CA ALA A 106 -12.72 -19.39 13.53
C ALA A 106 -13.46 -20.07 14.68
N THR A 107 -14.56 -19.47 15.14
CA THR A 107 -15.44 -20.05 16.18
C THR A 107 -16.00 -21.41 15.74
N ASP A 108 -16.48 -21.54 14.51
CA ASP A 108 -17.03 -22.80 13.97
C ASP A 108 -15.96 -23.90 13.84
N TYR A 109 -14.70 -23.51 13.69
CA TYR A 109 -13.57 -24.45 13.64
C TYR A 109 -12.85 -24.64 14.99
N GLY A 110 -13.46 -24.16 16.09
CA GLY A 110 -12.95 -24.37 17.45
C GLY A 110 -11.71 -23.56 17.80
N VAL A 111 -11.48 -22.47 17.09
CA VAL A 111 -10.45 -21.48 17.41
C VAL A 111 -11.11 -20.39 18.26
N ASP A 112 -10.73 -20.31 19.55
CA ASP A 112 -11.13 -19.19 20.40
C ASP A 112 -10.49 -17.91 19.85
N VAL A 113 -11.30 -17.08 19.21
CA VAL A 113 -10.92 -15.70 18.88
C VAL A 113 -11.47 -14.85 20.00
N GLU A 114 -10.59 -14.16 20.74
CA GLU A 114 -11.08 -13.07 21.58
C GLU A 114 -11.92 -12.15 20.66
N PRO A 115 -13.18 -11.86 21.03
CA PRO A 115 -13.97 -10.99 20.18
C PRO A 115 -13.24 -9.64 20.10
N ASP A 116 -12.84 -9.26 18.88
CA ASP A 116 -12.62 -7.85 18.60
C ASP A 116 -13.95 -7.17 18.97
N GLU A 117 -13.99 -6.50 20.11
CA GLU A 117 -15.09 -5.59 20.41
C GLU A 117 -15.20 -4.68 19.17
N PRO A 118 -16.41 -4.57 18.58
CA PRO A 118 -16.61 -3.57 17.54
C PRO A 118 -16.19 -2.26 18.18
N ALA A 119 -15.06 -1.73 17.75
CA ALA A 119 -14.63 -0.41 18.13
C ALA A 119 -15.81 0.50 17.81
N ALA A 120 -16.53 0.92 18.84
CA ALA A 120 -17.42 2.06 18.73
C ALA A 120 -16.62 3.14 18.00
N PRO A 121 -17.20 3.92 17.08
CA PRO A 121 -16.48 4.98 16.43
C PRO A 121 -15.86 5.82 17.55
N GLN A 122 -14.60 5.56 17.80
CA GLN A 122 -13.83 6.41 18.69
C GLN A 122 -13.80 7.74 17.94
N PRO A 123 -14.23 8.83 18.58
CA PRO A 123 -13.91 10.14 18.03
C PRO A 123 -12.40 10.11 17.80
N GLU A 124 -11.98 10.49 16.60
CA GLU A 124 -10.55 10.62 16.27
C GLU A 124 -9.85 11.20 17.49
N PRO A 125 -8.83 10.53 18.04
CA PRO A 125 -8.14 11.09 19.19
C PRO A 125 -7.64 12.44 18.73
N ALA A 126 -8.17 13.48 19.35
CA ALA A 126 -7.65 14.83 19.18
C ALA A 126 -6.14 14.72 19.31
N ARG A 127 -5.42 15.02 18.22
CA ARG A 127 -3.96 14.90 18.17
C ARG A 127 -3.41 15.64 19.39
N ASN A 128 -3.02 14.88 20.41
CA ASN A 128 -2.30 15.44 21.53
C ASN A 128 -0.96 15.93 20.98
N VAL A 129 -0.88 17.21 20.78
CA VAL A 129 0.36 17.93 20.50
C VAL A 129 1.23 17.83 21.75
N THR A 130 1.87 16.70 21.92
CA THR A 130 2.93 16.57 22.91
C THR A 130 4.22 17.04 22.25
N SER A 131 4.46 18.32 22.38
CA SER A 131 5.76 18.92 22.11
C SER A 131 6.82 18.18 22.92
N GLY A 132 7.73 17.45 22.26
CA GLY A 132 9.01 17.08 22.87
C GLY A 132 9.41 15.63 22.89
N GLN A 133 9.05 14.77 21.93
CA GLN A 133 9.79 13.53 21.72
C GLN A 133 10.26 13.41 20.27
N PRO A 134 11.54 13.04 20.05
CA PRO A 134 12.05 12.86 18.70
C PRO A 134 11.33 11.69 18.04
N GLY A 135 10.92 11.93 16.81
CA GLY A 135 10.12 11.05 16.00
C GLY A 135 10.59 9.60 15.96
N VAL A 136 9.65 8.78 15.66
CA VAL A 136 9.70 7.38 15.25
C VAL A 136 9.60 6.39 16.38
N ASP A 137 8.44 5.87 16.49
CA ASP A 137 8.30 4.59 17.15
C ASP A 137 8.70 3.45 16.18
N LEU A 138 10.03 3.26 15.98
CA LEU A 138 10.54 2.08 15.27
C LEU A 138 10.02 0.78 15.90
N ALA A 139 9.55 0.81 17.15
CA ALA A 139 8.88 -0.30 17.76
C ALA A 139 7.51 -0.57 17.09
N LYS A 140 6.80 0.46 16.61
CA LYS A 140 5.59 0.29 15.79
C LYS A 140 5.92 -0.39 14.46
N VAL A 141 6.98 0.06 13.77
CA VAL A 141 7.45 -0.59 12.54
C VAL A 141 7.86 -2.04 12.81
N GLN A 142 8.57 -2.31 13.91
CA GLN A 142 9.00 -3.67 14.29
C GLN A 142 7.81 -4.59 14.53
N ARG A 143 6.73 -4.10 15.14
CA ARG A 143 5.53 -4.89 15.43
C ARG A 143 4.66 -5.11 14.20
N GLN A 144 4.38 -4.07 13.43
CA GLN A 144 3.39 -4.10 12.34
C GLN A 144 4.01 -4.41 10.97
N ALA A 145 5.22 -3.94 10.71
CA ALA A 145 5.88 -4.03 9.42
C ALA A 145 7.37 -4.41 9.55
N PRO A 146 7.73 -5.57 10.13
CA PRO A 146 9.12 -5.93 10.40
C PRO A 146 10.00 -5.94 9.14
N ALA A 147 9.44 -6.20 7.96
CA ALA A 147 10.18 -6.13 6.70
C ALA A 147 10.60 -4.71 6.32
N LEU A 148 9.92 -3.67 6.84
CA LEU A 148 10.27 -2.27 6.62
C LEU A 148 11.31 -1.74 7.62
N MET A 149 11.79 -2.54 8.57
CA MET A 149 12.77 -2.09 9.58
C MET A 149 14.08 -1.62 8.97
N THR A 150 14.61 -2.35 8.00
CA THR A 150 15.84 -1.95 7.31
C THR A 150 15.66 -0.64 6.55
N PRO A 151 14.68 -0.48 5.66
CA PRO A 151 14.43 0.80 4.99
C PRO A 151 14.09 1.94 5.97
N ALA A 152 13.35 1.70 7.05
CA ALA A 152 13.07 2.72 8.05
C ALA A 152 14.33 3.22 8.80
N ARG A 153 15.24 2.30 9.16
CA ARG A 153 16.54 2.68 9.74
C ARG A 153 17.41 3.48 8.77
N GLN A 154 17.43 3.08 7.50
CA GLN A 154 18.18 3.80 6.46
C GLN A 154 17.61 5.21 6.26
N ALA A 155 16.29 5.36 6.27
CA ALA A 155 15.62 6.66 6.23
C ALA A 155 15.99 7.52 7.46
N GLY A 156 15.92 6.96 8.66
CA GLY A 156 16.29 7.63 9.91
C GLY A 156 17.76 8.10 9.91
N GLN A 157 18.68 7.25 9.42
CA GLN A 157 20.08 7.64 9.27
C GLN A 157 20.24 8.81 8.28
N ALA A 158 19.54 8.75 7.14
CA ALA A 158 19.58 9.81 6.15
C ALA A 158 19.02 11.15 6.66
N LEU A 159 18.04 11.13 7.56
CA LEU A 159 17.52 12.32 8.27
C LEU A 159 18.57 12.87 9.25
N THR A 160 19.25 11.97 9.95
CA THR A 160 20.32 12.32 10.90
C THR A 160 21.50 13.00 10.20
N ASP A 161 21.97 12.42 9.11
CA ASP A 161 23.08 12.93 8.32
C ASP A 161 22.82 14.33 7.75
N ARG A 162 21.52 14.69 7.62
CA ARG A 162 21.07 16.01 7.14
C ARG A 162 20.69 16.99 8.25
N GLY A 163 20.80 16.58 9.50
CA GLY A 163 20.54 17.43 10.67
C GLY A 163 19.04 17.80 10.83
N ILE A 164 18.13 16.95 10.35
CA ILE A 164 16.68 17.14 10.49
C ILE A 164 16.02 16.00 11.28
N THR A 165 16.78 15.27 12.08
CA THR A 165 16.24 14.29 13.03
C THR A 165 15.23 14.93 13.96
N GLY A 166 14.08 14.28 14.16
CA GLY A 166 12.99 14.79 15.00
C GLY A 166 12.14 15.90 14.36
N ARG A 167 12.45 16.32 13.13
CA ARG A 167 11.54 17.15 12.36
C ARG A 167 10.35 16.29 11.91
N ARG A 168 9.17 16.90 11.90
CA ARG A 168 7.91 16.25 11.52
C ARG A 168 7.41 16.77 10.18
N ALA A 169 6.74 15.92 9.44
CA ALA A 169 6.07 16.27 8.20
C ALA A 169 4.96 15.25 7.91
N ALA A 170 3.82 15.71 7.45
CA ALA A 170 2.78 14.85 6.87
C ALA A 170 3.24 14.36 5.50
N VAL A 171 3.41 13.05 5.34
CA VAL A 171 3.95 12.46 4.10
C VAL A 171 2.81 12.03 3.21
N TYR A 172 2.84 12.44 1.95
CA TYR A 172 1.89 12.08 0.90
C TYR A 172 2.61 11.41 -0.26
N LEU A 173 1.91 10.52 -0.97
CA LEU A 173 2.42 9.85 -2.15
C LEU A 173 1.45 10.03 -3.32
N ILE A 174 1.91 10.61 -4.43
CA ILE A 174 1.20 10.62 -5.70
C ILE A 174 1.89 9.64 -6.63
N LEU A 175 1.12 8.77 -7.27
CA LEU A 175 1.58 7.75 -8.20
C LEU A 175 1.03 8.01 -9.59
N ASP A 176 1.91 8.12 -10.56
CA ASP A 176 1.54 8.16 -11.98
C ASP A 176 0.86 6.85 -12.39
N HIS A 177 -0.33 6.93 -12.98
CA HIS A 177 -1.10 5.79 -13.43
C HIS A 177 -1.50 5.92 -14.90
N ASP A 178 -0.55 6.35 -15.72
CA ASP A 178 -0.67 6.39 -17.18
C ASP A 178 -0.26 5.03 -17.79
N TRP A 179 -0.71 4.74 -18.99
CA TRP A 179 -0.46 3.50 -19.74
C TRP A 179 1.01 3.08 -19.80
N HIS A 180 1.93 4.02 -19.89
CA HIS A 180 3.37 3.73 -19.92
C HIS A 180 3.93 3.20 -18.60
N MET A 181 3.15 3.25 -17.52
CA MET A 181 3.51 2.74 -16.20
C MET A 181 3.12 1.27 -15.96
N GLU A 182 2.32 0.66 -16.84
CA GLU A 182 1.77 -0.69 -16.66
C GLU A 182 2.85 -1.72 -16.30
N GLU A 183 3.95 -1.80 -17.06
CA GLU A 183 5.08 -2.71 -16.79
C GLU A 183 5.68 -2.51 -15.38
N LEU A 184 5.66 -1.28 -14.86
CA LEU A 184 6.22 -0.96 -13.54
C LEU A 184 5.27 -1.34 -12.39
N TYR A 185 3.97 -1.33 -12.63
CA TYR A 185 2.99 -1.89 -11.69
C TYR A 185 3.03 -3.42 -11.71
N GLU A 186 3.05 -4.05 -12.88
CA GLU A 186 3.14 -5.50 -13.03
C GLU A 186 4.43 -6.08 -12.42
N SER A 187 5.56 -5.38 -12.57
CA SER A 187 6.84 -5.78 -11.97
C SER A 187 6.97 -5.44 -10.48
N PHE A 188 5.93 -4.91 -9.86
CA PHE A 188 5.92 -4.44 -8.46
C PHE A 188 6.95 -3.33 -8.15
N ALA A 189 7.48 -2.65 -9.15
CA ALA A 189 8.43 -1.54 -8.93
C ALA A 189 7.77 -0.36 -8.21
N VAL A 190 6.51 -0.05 -8.55
CA VAL A 190 5.71 1.01 -7.89
C VAL A 190 5.36 0.60 -6.46
N GLN A 191 5.00 -0.65 -6.22
CA GLN A 191 4.75 -1.20 -4.87
C GLN A 191 6.00 -1.06 -3.99
N ALA A 192 7.16 -1.50 -4.47
CA ALA A 192 8.41 -1.41 -3.73
C ALA A 192 8.82 0.05 -3.44
N PHE A 193 8.54 0.96 -4.36
CA PHE A 193 8.74 2.39 -4.16
C PHE A 193 7.83 2.94 -3.04
N ALA A 194 6.54 2.62 -3.07
CA ALA A 194 5.59 3.06 -2.06
C ALA A 194 5.95 2.52 -0.65
N GLU A 195 6.40 1.29 -0.55
CA GLU A 195 6.88 0.70 0.71
C GLU A 195 8.09 1.46 1.29
N ARG A 196 8.99 1.93 0.43
CA ARG A 196 10.13 2.75 0.86
C ARG A 196 9.71 4.15 1.31
N VAL A 197 8.69 4.74 0.68
CA VAL A 197 8.11 6.02 1.12
C VAL A 197 7.38 5.85 2.46
N LEU A 198 6.63 4.77 2.66
CA LEU A 198 6.02 4.44 3.94
C LEU A 198 7.07 4.23 5.05
N ALA A 199 8.18 3.57 4.74
CA ALA A 199 9.28 3.43 5.69
C ALA A 199 9.94 4.77 6.05
N LEU A 200 9.97 5.73 5.12
CA LEU A 200 10.41 7.09 5.38
C LEU A 200 9.38 7.83 6.26
N SER A 201 8.09 7.73 5.94
CA SER A 201 7.04 8.42 6.70
C SER A 201 7.06 8.05 8.19
N ALA A 202 7.33 6.78 8.50
CA ALA A 202 7.49 6.34 9.89
C ALA A 202 8.57 7.11 10.68
N ASN A 203 9.45 7.85 10.03
CA ASN A 203 10.45 8.72 10.66
C ASN A 203 10.04 10.21 10.71
N LEU A 204 8.99 10.59 10.00
CA LEU A 204 8.52 11.98 9.90
C LEU A 204 7.12 12.17 10.49
N ASP A 205 6.33 11.10 10.51
CA ASP A 205 4.97 11.08 11.02
C ASP A 205 4.78 9.93 12.04
N ASP A 206 3.82 10.05 12.95
CA ASP A 206 3.60 9.07 14.03
C ASP A 206 2.38 8.17 13.78
N ASP A 207 1.54 8.49 12.81
CA ASP A 207 0.35 7.70 12.49
C ASP A 207 0.66 6.38 11.79
N GLY A 208 1.80 6.31 11.06
CA GLY A 208 2.24 5.11 10.34
C GLY A 208 1.41 4.84 9.09
N SER A 209 0.82 5.88 8.52
CA SER A 209 0.07 5.87 7.27
C SER A 209 0.61 6.88 6.27
N VAL A 210 0.33 6.65 4.99
CA VAL A 210 0.62 7.57 3.89
C VAL A 210 -0.58 7.60 2.96
N PRO A 211 -1.25 8.74 2.81
CA PRO A 211 -2.25 8.92 1.77
C PRO A 211 -1.61 8.77 0.39
N VAL A 212 -2.21 7.93 -0.44
CA VAL A 212 -1.77 7.62 -1.80
C VAL A 212 -2.82 8.10 -2.79
N ILE A 213 -2.39 8.91 -3.75
CA ILE A 213 -3.24 9.42 -4.81
C ILE A 213 -2.75 8.87 -6.16
N PHE A 214 -3.63 8.22 -6.91
CA PHE A 214 -3.33 7.78 -8.27
C PHE A 214 -3.67 8.90 -9.25
N ALA A 215 -2.66 9.37 -9.99
CA ALA A 215 -2.81 10.45 -10.96
C ALA A 215 -3.37 9.89 -12.28
N SER A 216 -4.66 9.60 -12.31
CA SER A 216 -5.40 9.14 -13.49
C SER A 216 -6.77 9.82 -13.55
N GLY A 217 -7.16 10.27 -14.75
CA GLY A 217 -8.46 10.88 -14.97
C GLY A 217 -8.67 12.24 -14.28
N ASP A 218 -9.95 12.66 -14.22
CA ASP A 218 -10.34 13.95 -13.66
C ASP A 218 -10.64 13.89 -12.15
N GLU A 219 -10.86 12.70 -11.63
CA GLU A 219 -11.10 12.46 -10.20
C GLU A 219 -10.04 11.48 -9.67
N PRO A 220 -8.88 11.99 -9.22
CA PRO A 220 -7.80 11.14 -8.70
C PRO A 220 -8.24 10.31 -7.50
N PHE A 221 -8.02 8.99 -7.60
CA PHE A 221 -8.37 8.05 -6.55
C PHE A 221 -7.41 8.20 -5.37
N LEU A 222 -7.96 8.43 -4.18
CA LEU A 222 -7.20 8.60 -2.94
C LEU A 222 -7.52 7.46 -1.97
N GLU A 223 -6.49 6.81 -1.47
CA GLU A 223 -6.53 5.74 -0.48
C GLU A 223 -5.30 5.83 0.44
N GLU A 224 -5.15 4.90 1.37
CA GLU A 224 -4.02 4.87 2.28
C GLU A 224 -3.20 3.57 2.19
N ILE A 225 -1.88 3.73 2.31
CA ILE A 225 -0.97 2.64 2.63
C ILE A 225 -0.48 2.82 4.08
N ARG A 226 -0.59 1.76 4.89
CA ARG A 226 -0.26 1.78 6.32
C ARG A 226 0.71 0.65 6.67
N LEU A 227 1.35 0.75 7.83
CA LEU A 227 2.25 -0.29 8.34
C LEU A 227 1.57 -1.66 8.50
N ASP A 228 0.27 -1.70 8.71
CA ASP A 228 -0.50 -2.93 8.87
C ASP A 228 -1.06 -3.51 7.55
N ASN A 229 -1.12 -2.71 6.46
CA ASN A 229 -1.70 -3.14 5.19
C ASN A 229 -0.79 -3.01 3.96
N TYR A 230 0.46 -2.55 4.11
CA TYR A 230 1.33 -2.13 2.99
C TYR A 230 1.63 -3.20 1.95
N ARG A 231 1.63 -4.48 2.34
CA ARG A 231 2.05 -5.58 1.46
C ARG A 231 1.08 -5.77 0.29
N GLY A 232 1.58 -5.53 -0.92
CA GLY A 232 0.76 -5.65 -2.13
C GLY A 232 -0.39 -4.62 -2.24
N ARG A 233 -0.47 -3.64 -1.32
CA ARG A 233 -1.59 -2.70 -1.28
C ARG A 233 -1.68 -1.85 -2.55
N ILE A 234 -0.55 -1.37 -3.07
CA ILE A 234 -0.53 -0.63 -4.33
C ILE A 234 -0.99 -1.52 -5.49
N GLY A 235 -0.55 -2.78 -5.53
CA GLY A 235 -1.01 -3.76 -6.51
C GLY A 235 -2.51 -4.03 -6.47
N GLN A 236 -3.14 -3.92 -5.29
CA GLN A 236 -4.58 -4.05 -5.14
C GLN A 236 -5.32 -2.76 -5.54
N LEU A 237 -4.82 -1.61 -5.11
CA LEU A 237 -5.48 -0.33 -5.32
C LEU A 237 -5.47 0.09 -6.79
N HIS A 238 -4.34 -0.09 -7.49
CA HIS A 238 -4.24 0.35 -8.87
C HIS A 238 -5.22 -0.38 -9.81
N THR A 239 -5.66 -1.60 -9.47
CA THR A 239 -6.66 -2.33 -10.26
C THR A 239 -8.08 -1.75 -10.16
N GLN A 240 -8.30 -0.82 -9.23
CA GLN A 240 -9.56 -0.09 -9.05
C GLN A 240 -9.57 1.25 -9.81
N VAL A 241 -8.45 1.59 -10.41
CA VAL A 241 -8.23 2.84 -11.15
C VAL A 241 -8.08 2.50 -12.63
N ASP A 242 -8.87 3.13 -13.47
CA ASP A 242 -8.72 2.96 -14.91
C ASP A 242 -7.40 3.57 -15.39
N TRP A 243 -6.73 2.86 -16.30
CA TRP A 243 -5.59 3.43 -17.00
C TRP A 243 -6.02 4.64 -17.83
N GLY A 244 -5.29 5.73 -17.76
CA GLY A 244 -5.65 6.93 -18.48
C GLY A 244 -4.49 7.91 -18.64
N TRP A 245 -4.82 9.12 -19.06
CA TRP A 245 -3.86 10.22 -19.12
C TRP A 245 -3.58 10.70 -17.70
N GLY A 246 -2.32 10.68 -17.30
CA GLY A 246 -1.89 11.17 -16.00
C GLY A 246 -2.29 12.65 -15.80
N ASN A 247 -3.19 12.91 -14.87
CA ASN A 247 -3.60 14.27 -14.48
C ASN A 247 -2.86 14.69 -13.22
N VAL A 248 -1.60 15.06 -13.37
CA VAL A 248 -0.70 15.38 -12.26
C VAL A 248 -1.22 16.58 -11.46
N ALA A 249 -1.71 17.62 -12.13
CA ALA A 249 -2.21 18.81 -11.44
C ALA A 249 -3.45 18.51 -10.60
N GLU A 250 -4.37 17.66 -11.07
CA GLU A 250 -5.54 17.28 -10.28
C GLU A 250 -5.17 16.43 -9.07
N ALA A 251 -4.24 15.49 -9.24
CA ALA A 251 -3.71 14.72 -8.12
C ALA A 251 -3.00 15.61 -7.09
N MET A 252 -2.27 16.63 -7.55
CA MET A 252 -1.67 17.65 -6.67
C MET A 252 -2.74 18.43 -5.89
N ARG A 253 -3.84 18.87 -6.56
CA ARG A 253 -4.97 19.55 -5.88
C ARG A 253 -5.60 18.64 -4.83
N ARG A 254 -5.83 17.38 -5.17
CA ARG A 254 -6.41 16.37 -4.27
C ARG A 254 -5.54 16.19 -3.03
N ALA A 255 -4.21 16.09 -3.19
CA ALA A 255 -3.28 15.97 -2.07
C ALA A 255 -3.29 17.20 -1.16
N VAL A 256 -3.26 18.41 -1.74
CA VAL A 256 -3.30 19.67 -0.97
C VAL A 256 -4.64 19.83 -0.26
N GLY A 257 -5.76 19.52 -0.91
CA GLY A 257 -7.09 19.57 -0.29
C GLY A 257 -7.16 18.65 0.93
N HIS A 258 -6.75 17.40 0.78
CA HIS A 258 -6.71 16.45 1.89
C HIS A 258 -5.77 16.91 3.02
N TYR A 259 -4.60 17.46 2.70
CA TYR A 259 -3.69 18.01 3.71
C TYR A 259 -4.33 19.16 4.49
N GLN A 260 -5.01 20.08 3.82
CA GLN A 260 -5.70 21.20 4.49
C GLN A 260 -6.88 20.72 5.35
N GLU A 261 -7.66 19.75 4.85
CA GLU A 261 -8.78 19.14 5.57
C GLU A 261 -8.33 18.34 6.82
N SER A 262 -7.14 17.75 6.77
CA SER A 262 -6.59 16.97 7.89
C SER A 262 -6.25 17.82 9.12
N GLY A 263 -6.15 19.14 8.99
CA GLY A 263 -5.75 20.04 10.06
C GLY A 263 -4.32 19.82 10.57
N ALA A 264 -3.45 19.17 9.79
CA ALA A 264 -2.06 18.95 10.15
C ALA A 264 -1.34 20.28 10.38
N ALA A 265 -0.64 20.41 11.50
CA ALA A 265 0.18 21.57 11.84
C ALA A 265 1.60 21.46 11.27
N ASP A 266 2.08 20.24 11.04
CA ASP A 266 3.39 19.97 10.46
C ASP A 266 3.35 20.18 8.94
N PRO A 267 4.46 20.60 8.30
CA PRO A 267 4.50 20.78 6.85
C PRO A 267 4.23 19.48 6.08
N ALA A 268 3.71 19.61 4.87
CA ALA A 268 3.51 18.46 4.00
C ALA A 268 4.77 18.16 3.16
N PHE A 269 5.16 16.90 3.12
CA PHE A 269 6.16 16.37 2.20
C PHE A 269 5.47 15.47 1.17
N ILE A 270 5.20 16.02 -0.01
CA ILE A 270 4.48 15.31 -1.07
C ILE A 270 5.47 14.71 -2.07
N VAL A 271 5.60 13.40 -2.04
CA VAL A 271 6.42 12.62 -2.97
C VAL A 271 5.57 12.26 -4.18
N THR A 272 5.90 12.79 -5.34
CA THR A 272 5.15 12.57 -6.58
C THR A 272 5.99 11.73 -7.53
N GLN A 273 5.64 10.46 -7.69
CA GLN A 273 6.24 9.61 -8.70
C GLN A 273 5.74 9.99 -10.08
N VAL A 274 6.65 10.09 -11.04
CA VAL A 274 6.36 10.48 -12.42
C VAL A 274 7.13 9.60 -13.40
N GLY A 275 6.43 9.12 -14.41
CA GLY A 275 6.98 8.26 -15.47
C GLY A 275 7.22 8.99 -16.80
N ASP A 276 6.48 10.07 -17.07
CA ASP A 276 6.62 10.92 -18.25
C ASP A 276 6.25 12.37 -17.93
N GLU A 277 6.40 13.27 -18.91
CA GLU A 277 6.06 14.69 -18.77
C GLU A 277 4.55 14.91 -18.66
N PRO A 278 4.08 15.79 -17.76
CA PRO A 278 2.66 16.07 -17.63
C PRO A 278 2.17 16.87 -18.86
N TRP A 279 0.97 16.59 -19.31
CA TRP A 279 0.32 17.39 -20.34
C TRP A 279 -0.17 18.74 -19.81
N ASP A 280 -0.44 18.84 -18.52
CA ASP A 280 -0.98 19.99 -17.78
C ASP A 280 0.11 20.89 -17.14
N LYS A 281 1.28 21.00 -17.79
CA LYS A 281 2.50 21.70 -17.31
C LYS A 281 2.24 23.08 -16.71
N ALA A 282 1.32 23.86 -17.31
CA ALA A 282 1.00 25.21 -16.81
C ALA A 282 0.29 25.16 -15.45
N GLN A 283 -0.62 24.19 -15.29
CA GLN A 283 -1.37 24.01 -14.05
C GLN A 283 -0.45 23.49 -12.93
N VAL A 284 0.46 22.55 -13.24
CA VAL A 284 1.48 22.08 -12.29
C VAL A 284 2.31 23.26 -11.79
N ARG A 285 2.83 24.12 -12.69
CA ARG A 285 3.59 25.32 -12.27
C ARG A 285 2.79 26.27 -11.38
N SER A 286 1.53 26.53 -11.73
CA SER A 286 0.64 27.38 -10.94
C SER A 286 0.43 26.82 -9.53
N LEU A 287 0.24 25.49 -9.40
CA LEU A 287 0.09 24.85 -8.10
C LEU A 287 1.36 24.94 -7.26
N LEU A 288 2.53 24.75 -7.84
CA LEU A 288 3.80 24.90 -7.12
C LEU A 288 3.96 26.31 -6.55
N GLN A 289 3.56 27.36 -7.29
CA GLN A 289 3.57 28.74 -6.83
C GLN A 289 2.57 28.97 -5.71
N ASN A 290 1.33 28.53 -5.90
CA ASN A 290 0.24 28.79 -4.96
C ASN A 290 0.40 28.03 -3.63
N THR A 291 1.11 26.91 -3.63
CA THR A 291 1.35 26.08 -2.44
C THR A 291 2.63 26.42 -1.69
N ALA A 292 3.46 27.32 -2.22
CA ALA A 292 4.72 27.70 -1.57
C ALA A 292 4.54 28.28 -0.17
N SER A 293 3.43 29.02 0.06
CA SER A 293 3.09 29.62 1.38
C SER A 293 2.32 28.68 2.32
N LEU A 294 1.91 27.51 1.84
CA LEU A 294 1.10 26.56 2.61
C LEU A 294 1.93 25.56 3.43
N GLY A 295 3.25 25.69 3.43
CA GLY A 295 4.12 24.70 4.08
C GLY A 295 4.17 23.34 3.35
N VAL A 296 4.00 23.35 2.03
CA VAL A 296 4.04 22.16 1.19
C VAL A 296 5.35 22.09 0.42
N PHE A 297 6.08 20.99 0.56
CA PHE A 297 7.25 20.67 -0.25
C PHE A 297 6.94 19.57 -1.25
N TRP A 298 7.27 19.78 -2.51
CA TRP A 298 7.05 18.87 -3.61
C TRP A 298 8.34 18.17 -4.02
N LEU A 299 8.37 16.86 -3.96
CA LEU A 299 9.46 16.06 -4.52
C LEU A 299 8.94 15.23 -5.70
N PHE A 300 9.33 15.59 -6.90
CA PHE A 300 9.10 14.74 -8.07
C PHE A 300 10.17 13.67 -8.16
N VAL A 301 9.75 12.41 -8.20
CA VAL A 301 10.65 11.25 -8.32
C VAL A 301 10.41 10.57 -9.66
N GLY A 302 11.39 10.72 -10.54
CA GLY A 302 11.31 10.16 -11.89
C GLY A 302 11.83 8.73 -11.95
N PHE A 303 11.02 7.79 -12.45
CA PHE A 303 11.48 6.48 -12.87
C PHE A 303 10.57 5.91 -13.96
N GLY A 304 11.14 5.06 -14.81
CA GLY A 304 10.48 4.56 -16.00
C GLY A 304 11.26 4.87 -17.28
N ARG A 305 10.57 4.91 -18.40
CA ARG A 305 11.18 5.11 -19.72
C ARG A 305 10.79 6.41 -20.41
N GLY A 306 9.93 7.21 -19.79
CA GLY A 306 9.40 8.43 -20.37
C GLY A 306 10.38 9.62 -20.30
N LYS A 307 9.91 10.74 -20.80
CA LYS A 307 10.68 12.00 -20.81
C LYS A 307 10.42 12.75 -19.51
N LEU A 308 11.48 13.23 -18.87
CA LEU A 308 11.40 13.90 -17.58
C LEU A 308 12.02 15.33 -17.63
N ALA A 309 12.16 15.89 -18.83
CA ALA A 309 12.83 17.19 -19.01
C ALA A 309 12.06 18.32 -18.30
N PHE A 310 10.73 18.26 -18.26
CA PHE A 310 9.91 19.24 -17.56
C PHE A 310 10.28 19.30 -16.07
N TYR A 311 10.33 18.16 -15.38
CA TYR A 311 10.65 18.09 -13.94
C TYR A 311 12.10 18.42 -13.65
N LYS A 312 13.03 17.99 -14.50
CA LYS A 312 14.45 18.37 -14.41
C LYS A 312 14.64 19.88 -14.51
N ASN A 313 13.88 20.54 -15.38
CA ASN A 313 13.91 21.99 -15.53
C ASN A 313 13.25 22.72 -14.34
N LEU A 314 12.23 22.15 -13.68
CA LEU A 314 11.68 22.68 -12.44
C LEU A 314 12.76 22.71 -11.36
N ASN A 315 13.51 21.63 -11.21
CA ASN A 315 14.59 21.53 -10.23
C ASN A 315 15.73 22.53 -10.54
N ALA A 316 16.10 22.68 -11.81
CA ALA A 316 17.11 23.65 -12.22
C ALA A 316 16.67 25.11 -12.01
N SER A 317 15.36 25.37 -12.12
CA SER A 317 14.77 26.70 -11.94
C SER A 317 14.39 26.99 -10.47
N ALA A 318 14.40 25.99 -9.59
CA ALA A 318 13.94 26.10 -8.20
C ALA A 318 14.68 27.18 -7.41
N SER A 319 15.98 27.37 -7.68
CA SER A 319 16.77 28.41 -7.03
C SER A 319 16.35 29.86 -7.39
N ALA A 320 15.55 30.03 -8.44
CA ALA A 320 15.12 31.34 -8.91
C ALA A 320 13.59 31.58 -8.81
N THR A 321 12.77 30.52 -8.90
CA THR A 321 11.30 30.66 -9.01
C THR A 321 10.55 29.88 -7.94
N PHE A 322 11.00 28.69 -7.57
CA PHE A 322 10.34 27.82 -6.61
C PHE A 322 11.31 27.46 -5.49
N THR A 323 10.92 27.65 -4.25
CA THR A 323 11.70 27.28 -3.06
C THR A 323 11.25 25.96 -2.46
N ASN A 324 10.10 25.45 -2.89
CA ASN A 324 9.39 24.29 -2.32
C ASN A 324 9.28 23.10 -3.29
N VAL A 325 10.17 22.99 -4.26
CA VAL A 325 10.15 21.90 -5.24
C VAL A 325 11.55 21.33 -5.49
N ALA A 326 11.61 20.02 -5.69
CA ALA A 326 12.81 19.33 -6.16
C ALA A 326 12.45 18.17 -7.10
N PHE A 327 13.47 17.71 -7.84
CA PHE A 327 13.38 16.52 -8.67
C PHE A 327 14.51 15.55 -8.34
N TYR A 328 14.17 14.28 -8.20
CA TYR A 328 15.10 13.18 -8.03
C TYR A 328 14.92 12.13 -9.13
N ASP A 329 16.01 11.82 -9.84
CA ASP A 329 16.02 10.76 -10.87
C ASP A 329 16.39 9.42 -10.19
N ALA A 330 15.37 8.59 -9.96
CA ALA A 330 15.52 7.27 -9.33
C ALA A 330 15.90 6.16 -10.32
N SER A 331 16.32 6.52 -11.52
CA SER A 331 16.65 5.62 -12.63
C SER A 331 15.43 4.85 -13.16
N LYS A 332 15.69 3.83 -13.99
CA LYS A 332 14.63 3.02 -14.59
C LYS A 332 13.93 2.08 -13.58
N ASN A 333 14.64 1.69 -12.54
CA ASN A 333 14.12 0.78 -11.50
C ASN A 333 14.52 1.30 -10.10
N PRO A 334 13.60 1.96 -9.40
CA PRO A 334 13.88 2.50 -8.07
C PRO A 334 14.21 1.42 -7.03
N GLY A 335 13.71 0.19 -7.22
CA GLY A 335 14.02 -0.94 -6.34
C GLY A 335 15.49 -1.38 -6.38
N ALA A 336 16.18 -1.14 -7.48
CA ALA A 336 17.60 -1.45 -7.64
C ALA A 336 18.52 -0.37 -7.02
N VAL A 337 17.99 0.79 -6.65
CA VAL A 337 18.79 1.86 -6.01
C VAL A 337 19.07 1.47 -4.56
N PRO A 338 20.37 1.43 -4.11
CA PRO A 338 20.70 1.16 -2.72
C PRO A 338 19.96 2.11 -1.76
N GLY A 339 19.51 1.60 -0.61
CA GLY A 339 18.64 2.34 0.31
C GLY A 339 19.24 3.68 0.75
N GLU A 340 20.52 3.71 1.10
CA GLU A 340 21.23 4.95 1.47
C GLU A 340 21.15 6.00 0.35
N ARG A 341 21.48 5.63 -0.87
CA ARG A 341 21.42 6.53 -2.02
C ARG A 341 20.00 6.98 -2.34
N PHE A 342 19.02 6.08 -2.17
CA PHE A 342 17.62 6.39 -2.39
C PHE A 342 17.14 7.46 -1.41
N TYR A 343 17.31 7.25 -0.11
CA TYR A 343 16.88 8.22 0.90
C TYR A 343 17.68 9.52 0.87
N THR A 344 18.96 9.45 0.46
CA THR A 344 19.73 10.64 0.12
C THR A 344 19.02 11.48 -0.94
N GLY A 345 18.66 10.85 -2.06
CA GLY A 345 17.98 11.54 -3.16
C GLY A 345 16.60 12.11 -2.79
N LEU A 346 15.85 11.42 -1.91
CA LEU A 346 14.56 11.92 -1.43
C LEU A 346 14.69 13.11 -0.50
N LEU A 347 15.74 13.15 0.33
CA LEU A 347 15.80 14.05 1.49
C LEU A 347 16.71 15.28 1.31
N ASP A 348 17.64 15.28 0.36
CA ASP A 348 18.61 16.39 0.23
C ASP A 348 17.94 17.76 0.12
N ALA A 349 17.02 17.91 -0.83
CA ALA A 349 16.35 19.18 -1.05
C ALA A 349 15.30 19.49 0.03
N PHE A 350 14.57 18.45 0.51
CA PHE A 350 13.62 18.61 1.61
C PHE A 350 14.31 19.08 2.89
N ALA A 351 15.45 18.49 3.24
CA ALA A 351 16.20 18.90 4.41
C ALA A 351 16.75 20.34 4.30
N ALA A 352 17.15 20.74 3.11
CA ALA A 352 17.56 22.13 2.87
C ALA A 352 16.38 23.11 3.05
N TRP A 353 15.19 22.73 2.58
CA TRP A 353 13.98 23.54 2.73
C TRP A 353 13.46 23.58 4.18
N MET A 354 13.61 22.50 4.95
CA MET A 354 13.20 22.42 6.37
C MET A 354 14.10 23.21 7.33
N ARG A 355 15.29 23.65 6.87
CA ARG A 355 16.17 24.51 7.67
C ARG A 355 15.60 25.94 7.69
N PRO A 356 15.62 26.62 8.87
CA PRO A 356 15.18 28.00 8.98
C PRO A 356 16.04 28.96 8.17
#